data_4168ecdd887e8b00787dcabeef9346d0
#
_entry.id   4168ecdd887e8b00787dcabeef9346d0
#
_cell.length_a   1.000
_cell.length_b   1.000
_cell.length_c   1.000
_cell.angle_alpha   90.00
_cell.angle_beta   90.00
_cell.angle_gamma   90.00
#
_symmetry.space_group_name_H-M   'P 1'
#
loop_
_entity.id
_entity.type
_entity.pdbx_description
1 polymer ?
#
loop_
_entity_poly.entity_id
_entity_poly.type
_entity_poly.pdbx_seq_one_letter_code
_entity_poly.pdbx_strand_id
1 'polypeptide(L)'
;MMRRITALFFFLGVYVLGFAENTRGREYILVLSSINFNEAWANNLYQNILDEFSSPGFHVEAEELSIPMMTRIEEVEEKREYLLSRYLKPPKVVVFIGDPAWLVCQPLFDKEWKDIPTVICYSRDSMPRNLENFVNKDFLGEGKFVLTEVATAGYNLTVIKQPFYVKNTIDLIRRLQPEVKKIALISDDRYISAMVREEVCGVLEKDFPELKLDLLTSIDISTEKLLDTLMGYSREVGIIYNSWFVGKKQSESHYLSDNLQKIIYGFVDAPVFTLTEMDMETGAFAGGYFISASTFGKVAVQTIRQILDGVPARNVEGRIGGEPKVYLNYHHLQHHGVDPNSITGDVVFYQVPPNFYQLYKEYIIIGLAFIILLGAIGLMRFHVMCQRRQQRQREFQLLSQYRKLVDNMPVIYIRKQLIFDEEGNVVDFIFRDVNNLFEEVFHCTRDRVVGKRLSEADVDNQLLDYMMDKESGRITSFVFPEENNKIRYYDKLSFPSS
;
A
#
# COMPACT_ATOMS: atom_id res chain seq x y z
N MET A 1 20.14 -37.26 -26.08
CA MET A 1 20.17 -36.44 -24.88
C MET A 1 21.27 -35.35 -24.92
N MET A 2 22.48 -35.63 -25.34
CA MET A 2 23.61 -34.67 -25.49
C MET A 2 23.34 -33.49 -26.43
N ARG A 3 22.65 -33.67 -27.58
CA ARG A 3 22.36 -32.55 -28.52
C ARG A 3 21.40 -31.47 -27.97
N ARG A 4 20.57 -31.79 -26.98
CA ARG A 4 19.66 -30.78 -26.36
C ARG A 4 20.35 -29.99 -25.26
N ILE A 5 21.37 -30.53 -24.62
CA ILE A 5 22.16 -29.85 -23.57
C ILE A 5 23.09 -28.82 -24.22
N THR A 6 23.70 -29.13 -25.37
CA THR A 6 24.58 -28.22 -26.14
C THR A 6 23.79 -27.02 -26.67
N ALA A 7 22.54 -27.21 -27.10
CA ALA A 7 21.68 -26.10 -27.53
C ALA A 7 21.28 -25.18 -26.37
N LEU A 8 21.06 -25.71 -25.17
CA LEU A 8 20.72 -24.91 -23.99
C LEU A 8 21.90 -24.04 -23.51
N PHE A 9 23.13 -24.58 -23.56
CA PHE A 9 24.33 -23.80 -23.24
C PHE A 9 24.66 -22.75 -24.30
N PHE A 10 24.35 -23.02 -25.56
CA PHE A 10 24.52 -22.01 -26.63
C PHE A 10 23.49 -20.87 -26.50
N PHE A 11 22.23 -21.18 -26.14
CA PHE A 11 21.21 -20.16 -25.87
C PHE A 11 21.51 -19.36 -24.60
N LEU A 12 21.98 -19.99 -23.51
CA LEU A 12 22.42 -19.26 -22.31
C LEU A 12 23.65 -18.39 -22.59
N GLY A 13 24.62 -18.88 -23.35
CA GLY A 13 25.83 -18.13 -23.74
C GLY A 13 25.51 -16.91 -24.62
N VAL A 14 24.57 -17.03 -25.55
CA VAL A 14 24.09 -15.93 -26.40
C VAL A 14 23.27 -14.93 -25.59
N TYR A 15 22.48 -15.40 -24.59
CA TYR A 15 21.73 -14.51 -23.69
C TYR A 15 22.66 -13.69 -22.79
N VAL A 16 23.69 -14.33 -22.21
CA VAL A 16 24.68 -13.63 -21.35
C VAL A 16 25.56 -12.69 -22.16
N LEU A 17 25.97 -13.05 -23.38
CA LEU A 17 26.71 -12.16 -24.26
C LEU A 17 25.84 -11.04 -24.83
N GLY A 18 24.56 -11.27 -25.08
CA GLY A 18 23.61 -10.24 -25.53
C GLY A 18 23.32 -9.19 -24.49
N PHE A 19 23.35 -9.54 -23.19
CA PHE A 19 23.23 -8.57 -22.09
C PHE A 19 24.50 -7.74 -21.87
N ALA A 20 25.68 -8.34 -22.08
CA ALA A 20 26.96 -7.63 -21.94
C ALA A 20 27.26 -6.65 -23.10
N GLU A 21 26.71 -6.89 -24.27
CA GLU A 21 26.94 -6.03 -25.44
C GLU A 21 26.01 -4.82 -25.53
N ASN A 22 24.85 -4.87 -24.84
CA ASN A 22 23.83 -3.82 -24.91
C ASN A 22 24.07 -2.63 -23.95
N THR A 23 25.05 -2.73 -23.04
CA THR A 23 25.42 -1.64 -22.13
C THR A 23 26.53 -0.73 -22.63
N ARG A 24 27.35 -1.16 -23.57
CA ARG A 24 28.54 -0.43 -24.06
C ARG A 24 28.26 0.88 -24.83
N GLY A 25 27.01 1.21 -25.13
CA GLY A 25 26.65 2.43 -25.87
C GLY A 25 25.80 3.45 -25.12
N ARG A 26 25.23 3.08 -23.98
CA ARG A 26 24.28 3.94 -23.27
C ARG A 26 24.96 5.07 -22.51
N GLU A 27 24.26 6.18 -22.37
CA GLU A 27 24.65 7.26 -21.48
C GLU A 27 24.24 6.91 -20.04
N TYR A 28 25.02 7.36 -19.05
CA TYR A 28 24.77 6.99 -17.67
C TYR A 28 25.15 8.08 -16.67
N ILE A 29 24.51 8.01 -15.49
CA ILE A 29 24.90 8.70 -14.27
C ILE A 29 25.74 7.74 -13.44
N LEU A 30 26.86 8.21 -12.89
CA LEU A 30 27.67 7.45 -11.94
C LEU A 30 27.48 7.98 -10.54
N VAL A 31 26.94 7.15 -9.65
CA VAL A 31 26.77 7.47 -8.23
C VAL A 31 27.93 6.83 -7.46
N LEU A 32 28.72 7.65 -6.78
CA LEU A 32 29.88 7.23 -5.98
C LEU A 32 29.58 7.53 -4.50
N SER A 33 29.33 6.48 -3.73
CA SER A 33 29.05 6.62 -2.31
C SER A 33 30.32 6.45 -1.45
N SER A 34 30.53 7.38 -0.50
CA SER A 34 31.61 7.25 0.48
C SER A 34 31.39 6.10 1.46
N ILE A 35 30.15 5.66 1.63
CA ILE A 35 29.74 4.56 2.52
C ILE A 35 29.00 3.48 1.73
N ASN A 36 28.64 2.39 2.40
CA ASN A 36 27.81 1.36 1.78
C ASN A 36 26.32 1.79 1.66
N PHE A 37 25.58 1.20 0.73
CA PHE A 37 24.16 1.46 0.54
C PHE A 37 23.24 0.74 1.54
N ASN A 38 23.78 0.06 2.55
CA ASN A 38 23.00 -0.44 3.68
C ASN A 38 22.54 0.71 4.60
N GLU A 39 23.25 1.84 4.55
CA GLU A 39 22.80 3.06 5.25
C GLU A 39 21.56 3.63 4.58
N ALA A 40 20.45 3.70 5.33
CA ALA A 40 19.12 4.04 4.80
C ALA A 40 19.09 5.37 4.02
N TRP A 41 19.79 6.40 4.50
CA TRP A 41 19.84 7.71 3.83
C TRP A 41 20.58 7.69 2.49
N ALA A 42 21.70 6.92 2.41
CA ALA A 42 22.44 6.79 1.15
C ALA A 42 21.67 5.94 0.13
N ASN A 43 21.05 4.84 0.58
CA ASN A 43 20.20 4.03 -0.25
C ASN A 43 18.97 4.82 -0.77
N ASN A 44 18.33 5.59 0.10
CA ASN A 44 17.17 6.40 -0.30
C ASN A 44 17.54 7.38 -1.42
N LEU A 45 18.67 8.09 -1.30
CA LEU A 45 19.14 8.98 -2.37
C LEU A 45 19.42 8.21 -3.66
N TYR A 46 20.12 7.08 -3.57
CA TYR A 46 20.41 6.24 -4.73
C TYR A 46 19.13 5.76 -5.41
N GLN A 47 18.16 5.26 -4.66
CA GLN A 47 16.88 4.81 -5.21
C GLN A 47 16.10 5.95 -5.88
N ASN A 48 16.06 7.14 -5.29
CA ASN A 48 15.43 8.30 -5.93
C ASN A 48 16.08 8.64 -7.29
N ILE A 49 17.41 8.54 -7.38
CA ILE A 49 18.14 8.77 -8.64
C ILE A 49 17.85 7.65 -9.64
N LEU A 50 17.86 6.40 -9.18
CA LEU A 50 17.62 5.21 -10.00
C LEU A 50 16.21 5.24 -10.59
N ASP A 51 15.19 5.50 -9.76
CA ASP A 51 13.79 5.54 -10.18
C ASP A 51 13.51 6.64 -11.21
N GLU A 52 14.16 7.80 -11.05
CA GLU A 52 13.94 8.95 -11.91
C GLU A 52 14.66 8.83 -13.25
N PHE A 53 15.89 8.32 -13.26
CA PHE A 53 16.76 8.40 -14.44
C PHE A 53 16.98 7.07 -15.17
N SER A 54 16.42 5.95 -14.70
CA SER A 54 16.51 4.69 -15.41
C SER A 54 15.52 4.61 -16.56
N SER A 55 16.05 4.52 -17.80
CA SER A 55 15.25 4.41 -19.02
C SER A 55 15.95 3.51 -20.06
N PRO A 56 15.30 3.05 -21.13
CA PRO A 56 15.92 2.15 -22.12
C PRO A 56 17.21 2.68 -22.79
N GLY A 57 17.41 4.00 -22.83
CA GLY A 57 18.61 4.63 -23.42
C GLY A 57 19.59 5.19 -22.42
N PHE A 58 19.23 5.23 -21.13
CA PHE A 58 19.97 5.88 -20.07
C PHE A 58 19.91 5.04 -18.80
N HIS A 59 20.98 4.93 -18.04
CA HIS A 59 20.99 4.11 -16.83
C HIS A 59 21.80 4.77 -15.71
N VAL A 60 21.69 4.21 -14.52
CA VAL A 60 22.40 4.65 -13.32
C VAL A 60 23.34 3.54 -12.88
N GLU A 61 24.62 3.85 -12.80
CA GLU A 61 25.65 2.97 -12.24
C GLU A 61 26.01 3.47 -10.83
N ALA A 62 26.30 2.56 -9.91
CA ALA A 62 26.66 2.93 -8.53
C ALA A 62 27.85 2.12 -8.02
N GLU A 63 28.71 2.79 -7.25
CA GLU A 63 29.87 2.17 -6.59
C GLU A 63 29.96 2.61 -5.14
N GLU A 64 30.26 1.66 -4.29
CA GLU A 64 30.59 1.88 -2.88
C GLU A 64 32.10 2.00 -2.73
N LEU A 65 32.55 3.14 -2.23
CA LEU A 65 33.98 3.38 -2.05
C LEU A 65 34.48 2.90 -0.69
N SER A 66 33.58 2.71 0.30
CA SER A 66 33.89 2.25 1.66
C SER A 66 34.98 3.07 2.35
N ILE A 67 35.02 4.36 2.11
CA ILE A 67 36.11 5.26 2.49
C ILE A 67 36.36 5.32 4.00
N PRO A 68 35.32 5.33 4.88
CA PRO A 68 35.56 5.33 6.34
C PRO A 68 36.36 4.14 6.87
N MET A 69 36.48 3.06 6.09
CA MET A 69 37.24 1.86 6.41
C MET A 69 38.68 1.90 5.92
N MET A 70 39.04 2.87 5.07
CA MET A 70 40.39 3.03 4.57
C MET A 70 41.33 3.48 5.70
N THR A 71 42.48 2.85 5.76
CA THR A 71 43.50 3.09 6.79
C THR A 71 44.85 3.44 6.18
N ARG A 72 45.00 3.36 4.85
CA ARG A 72 46.22 3.63 4.11
C ARG A 72 45.91 4.41 2.85
N ILE A 73 46.84 5.27 2.45
CA ILE A 73 46.70 6.11 1.26
C ILE A 73 46.69 5.28 -0.04
N GLU A 74 47.44 4.15 -0.03
CA GLU A 74 47.53 3.23 -1.15
C GLU A 74 46.17 2.66 -1.53
N GLU A 75 45.30 2.40 -0.56
CA GLU A 75 43.92 1.93 -0.80
C GLU A 75 43.10 2.94 -1.64
N VAL A 76 43.40 4.21 -1.51
CA VAL A 76 42.77 5.29 -2.28
C VAL A 76 43.25 5.27 -3.73
N GLU A 77 44.54 5.10 -3.97
CA GLU A 77 45.07 5.01 -5.33
C GLU A 77 44.53 3.77 -6.05
N GLU A 78 44.52 2.62 -5.40
CA GLU A 78 43.91 1.38 -5.93
C GLU A 78 42.45 1.61 -6.31
N LYS A 79 41.66 2.36 -5.52
CA LYS A 79 40.27 2.67 -5.83
C LYS A 79 40.13 3.59 -7.04
N ARG A 80 41.01 4.58 -7.22
CA ARG A 80 41.03 5.44 -8.41
C ARG A 80 41.36 4.66 -9.68
N GLU A 81 42.40 3.80 -9.65
CA GLU A 81 42.75 2.93 -10.75
C GLU A 81 41.60 1.99 -11.14
N TYR A 82 40.93 1.41 -10.13
CA TYR A 82 39.73 0.59 -10.35
C TYR A 82 38.64 1.38 -11.08
N LEU A 83 38.30 2.59 -10.61
CA LEU A 83 37.27 3.42 -11.27
C LEU A 83 37.62 3.73 -12.72
N LEU A 84 38.85 4.10 -13.01
CA LEU A 84 39.30 4.38 -14.37
C LEU A 84 39.26 3.13 -15.28
N SER A 85 39.66 1.98 -14.75
CA SER A 85 39.62 0.72 -15.50
C SER A 85 38.20 0.24 -15.83
N ARG A 86 37.26 0.52 -14.93
CA ARG A 86 35.85 0.10 -15.07
C ARG A 86 35.04 1.06 -15.95
N TYR A 87 35.22 2.36 -15.77
CA TYR A 87 34.47 3.42 -16.44
C TYR A 87 35.24 4.08 -17.57
N LEU A 88 35.56 3.28 -18.60
CA LEU A 88 36.34 3.75 -19.78
C LEU A 88 35.60 4.85 -20.56
N LYS A 89 34.27 4.81 -20.63
CA LYS A 89 33.44 5.87 -21.17
C LYS A 89 33.05 6.83 -20.04
N PRO A 90 33.31 8.14 -20.16
CA PRO A 90 32.96 9.08 -19.13
C PRO A 90 31.45 9.14 -18.89
N PRO A 91 30.97 9.22 -17.62
CA PRO A 91 29.55 9.40 -17.30
C PRO A 91 29.05 10.79 -17.75
N LYS A 92 27.75 10.93 -17.93
CA LYS A 92 27.11 12.23 -18.19
C LYS A 92 27.12 13.14 -16.97
N VAL A 93 26.96 12.56 -15.79
CA VAL A 93 26.99 13.24 -14.50
C VAL A 93 27.61 12.30 -13.47
N VAL A 94 28.45 12.82 -12.59
CA VAL A 94 28.90 12.12 -11.39
C VAL A 94 28.16 12.67 -10.18
N VAL A 95 27.61 11.79 -9.36
CA VAL A 95 26.94 12.14 -8.11
C VAL A 95 27.72 11.54 -6.94
N PHE A 96 28.28 12.37 -6.09
CA PHE A 96 28.95 11.93 -4.88
C PHE A 96 27.97 11.93 -3.71
N ILE A 97 27.98 10.84 -2.94
CA ILE A 97 27.27 10.74 -1.66
C ILE A 97 28.30 10.89 -0.55
N GLY A 98 28.35 12.09 0.03
CA GLY A 98 29.30 12.51 1.05
C GLY A 98 30.61 13.07 0.50
N ASP A 99 31.16 14.07 1.22
CA ASP A 99 32.40 14.77 0.90
C ASP A 99 33.63 13.85 0.72
N PRO A 100 33.81 12.76 1.48
CA PRO A 100 34.96 11.88 1.32
C PRO A 100 35.07 11.25 -0.08
N ALA A 101 33.94 10.96 -0.72
CA ALA A 101 33.97 10.42 -2.08
C ALA A 101 34.54 11.43 -3.08
N TRP A 102 34.23 12.72 -2.92
CA TRP A 102 34.86 13.79 -3.68
C TRP A 102 36.37 13.88 -3.42
N LEU A 103 36.81 13.88 -2.15
CA LEU A 103 38.23 13.95 -1.80
C LEU A 103 39.05 12.81 -2.41
N VAL A 104 38.48 11.60 -2.45
CA VAL A 104 39.12 10.44 -3.10
C VAL A 104 39.23 10.64 -4.60
N CYS A 105 38.16 11.10 -5.25
CA CYS A 105 38.07 11.15 -6.71
C CYS A 105 38.56 12.48 -7.33
N GLN A 106 38.78 13.54 -6.54
CA GLN A 106 39.17 14.87 -7.02
C GLN A 106 40.30 14.83 -8.07
N PRO A 107 41.42 14.08 -7.89
CA PRO A 107 42.51 14.05 -8.87
C PRO A 107 42.10 13.49 -10.25
N LEU A 108 41.01 12.74 -10.35
CA LEU A 108 40.47 12.28 -11.62
C LEU A 108 39.89 13.45 -12.44
N PHE A 109 39.31 14.46 -11.73
CA PHE A 109 38.72 15.65 -12.32
C PHE A 109 39.78 16.69 -12.76
N ASP A 110 41.01 16.52 -12.31
CA ASP A 110 42.12 17.30 -12.84
C ASP A 110 42.63 16.74 -14.18
N LYS A 111 42.26 15.50 -14.55
CA LYS A 111 42.79 14.75 -15.70
C LYS A 111 41.66 14.12 -16.51
N GLU A 112 41.43 12.81 -16.32
CA GLU A 112 40.60 11.95 -17.18
C GLU A 112 39.12 12.35 -17.15
N TRP A 113 38.62 12.84 -16.01
CA TRP A 113 37.22 13.26 -15.82
C TRP A 113 37.06 14.79 -15.84
N LYS A 114 38.01 15.48 -16.43
CA LYS A 114 37.94 16.93 -16.52
C LYS A 114 36.62 17.38 -17.15
N ASP A 115 36.04 18.42 -16.58
CA ASP A 115 34.78 19.07 -17.01
C ASP A 115 33.51 18.18 -16.93
N ILE A 116 33.57 16.93 -16.42
CA ILE A 116 32.37 16.14 -16.19
C ILE A 116 31.49 16.86 -15.14
N PRO A 117 30.21 17.11 -15.48
CA PRO A 117 29.28 17.71 -14.53
C PRO A 117 29.13 16.87 -13.26
N THR A 118 29.21 17.52 -12.10
CA THR A 118 29.27 16.82 -10.83
C THR A 118 28.33 17.43 -9.80
N VAL A 119 27.72 16.57 -8.96
CA VAL A 119 26.92 16.95 -7.80
C VAL A 119 27.50 16.29 -6.56
N ILE A 120 27.80 17.07 -5.53
CA ILE A 120 28.13 16.52 -4.20
C ILE A 120 26.89 16.63 -3.33
N CYS A 121 26.40 15.49 -2.84
CA CYS A 121 25.24 15.38 -1.96
C CYS A 121 25.68 15.12 -0.51
N TYR A 122 24.90 15.57 0.45
CA TYR A 122 25.15 15.46 1.88
C TYR A 122 26.45 16.13 2.33
N SER A 123 26.85 17.22 1.65
CA SER A 123 27.99 18.02 2.01
C SER A 123 27.72 18.91 3.21
N ARG A 124 28.78 19.50 3.78
CA ARG A 124 28.75 20.48 4.86
C ARG A 124 29.35 21.82 4.38
N ASP A 125 29.38 22.80 5.27
CA ASP A 125 30.05 24.08 4.98
C ASP A 125 31.56 23.98 4.84
N SER A 126 32.13 22.95 5.47
CA SER A 126 33.55 22.60 5.35
C SER A 126 33.74 21.10 5.20
N MET A 127 34.89 20.71 4.67
CA MET A 127 35.31 19.33 4.47
C MET A 127 36.78 19.15 4.92
N PRO A 128 37.28 17.93 5.12
CA PRO A 128 38.69 17.71 5.43
C PRO A 128 39.57 18.34 4.36
N ARG A 129 40.67 19.04 4.80
CA ARG A 129 41.55 19.77 3.90
C ARG A 129 42.28 18.89 2.91
N ASN A 130 42.68 17.71 3.35
CA ASN A 130 43.40 16.74 2.53
C ASN A 130 43.04 15.31 2.90
N LEU A 131 43.41 14.40 2.04
CA LEU A 131 43.11 12.99 2.17
C LEU A 131 43.90 12.33 3.29
N GLU A 132 45.13 12.81 3.56
CA GLU A 132 46.00 12.25 4.64
C GLU A 132 45.37 12.48 6.00
N ASN A 133 44.88 13.68 6.30
CA ASN A 133 44.14 13.95 7.54
C ASN A 133 42.90 13.03 7.66
N PHE A 134 42.24 12.79 6.53
CA PHE A 134 41.04 11.94 6.50
C PHE A 134 41.38 10.48 6.84
N VAL A 135 42.36 9.89 6.17
CA VAL A 135 42.78 8.49 6.36
C VAL A 135 43.34 8.27 7.78
N ASN A 136 44.14 9.22 8.27
CA ASN A 136 44.78 9.16 9.61
C ASN A 136 43.79 9.57 10.73
N LYS A 137 42.55 9.99 10.39
CA LYS A 137 41.57 10.52 11.35
C LYS A 137 42.07 11.69 12.17
N ASP A 138 42.93 12.50 11.60
CA ASP A 138 43.54 13.66 12.21
C ASP A 138 42.73 14.93 12.00
N PHE A 139 41.72 15.14 12.85
CA PHE A 139 40.77 16.25 12.76
C PHE A 139 40.85 17.25 13.90
N LEU A 140 41.84 17.10 14.77
CA LEU A 140 42.06 18.00 15.89
C LEU A 140 42.99 19.16 15.51
N GLY A 141 42.66 20.38 15.94
CA GLY A 141 43.42 21.58 15.73
C GLY A 141 43.08 22.36 14.47
N GLU A 142 43.67 23.56 14.36
CA GLU A 142 43.40 24.50 13.27
C GLU A 142 43.90 23.97 11.92
N GLY A 143 43.21 24.37 10.86
CA GLY A 143 43.65 24.09 9.49
C GLY A 143 43.34 22.68 8.98
N LYS A 144 42.67 21.81 9.76
CA LYS A 144 42.28 20.46 9.35
C LYS A 144 41.10 20.45 8.37
N PHE A 145 40.29 21.47 8.40
CA PHE A 145 39.17 21.67 7.52
C PHE A 145 39.38 22.85 6.57
N VAL A 146 38.67 22.82 5.45
CA VAL A 146 38.61 23.88 4.45
C VAL A 146 37.14 24.09 4.06
N LEU A 147 36.78 25.35 3.78
CA LEU A 147 35.41 25.63 3.29
C LEU A 147 35.14 24.84 2.00
N THR A 148 33.97 24.22 1.94
CA THR A 148 33.56 23.39 0.79
C THR A 148 33.62 24.18 -0.51
N GLU A 149 33.20 25.45 -0.51
CA GLU A 149 33.25 26.36 -1.65
C GLU A 149 34.70 26.58 -2.15
N VAL A 150 35.66 26.63 -1.24
CA VAL A 150 37.09 26.76 -1.59
C VAL A 150 37.63 25.44 -2.15
N ALA A 151 37.28 24.29 -1.53
CA ALA A 151 37.73 22.98 -1.97
C ALA A 151 37.17 22.57 -3.32
N THR A 152 36.03 23.11 -3.73
CA THR A 152 35.35 22.77 -4.98
C THR A 152 35.50 23.85 -6.06
N ALA A 153 36.19 24.96 -5.75
CA ALA A 153 36.38 26.06 -6.68
C ALA A 153 37.11 25.63 -7.97
N GLY A 154 36.61 26.06 -9.12
CA GLY A 154 37.22 25.79 -10.42
C GLY A 154 36.73 24.52 -11.14
N TYR A 155 35.99 23.65 -10.46
CA TYR A 155 35.39 22.46 -11.05
C TYR A 155 34.00 22.72 -11.67
N ASN A 156 33.55 21.86 -12.59
CA ASN A 156 32.17 21.89 -13.09
C ASN A 156 31.24 21.13 -12.12
N LEU A 157 30.99 21.75 -10.96
CA LEU A 157 30.43 21.08 -9.82
C LEU A 157 29.43 21.99 -9.09
N THR A 158 28.37 21.38 -8.53
CA THR A 158 27.46 22.00 -7.56
C THR A 158 27.37 21.15 -6.29
N VAL A 159 26.98 21.77 -5.19
CA VAL A 159 26.93 21.16 -3.87
C VAL A 159 25.52 21.25 -3.29
N ILE A 160 25.00 20.14 -2.76
CA ILE A 160 23.78 20.09 -1.99
C ILE A 160 24.17 19.82 -0.53
N LYS A 161 23.97 20.83 0.32
CA LYS A 161 24.36 20.78 1.72
C LYS A 161 23.28 20.19 2.61
N GLN A 162 23.66 19.50 3.66
CA GLN A 162 22.81 19.07 4.75
C GLN A 162 23.37 19.54 6.08
N PRO A 163 23.00 20.72 6.56
CA PRO A 163 23.45 21.24 7.86
C PRO A 163 22.97 20.36 9.02
N PHE A 164 23.72 20.40 10.13
CA PHE A 164 23.20 19.91 11.41
C PHE A 164 22.44 21.05 12.09
N TYR A 165 21.25 20.78 12.52
CA TYR A 165 20.43 21.79 13.22
C TYR A 165 20.53 21.58 14.73
N VAL A 166 21.75 21.66 15.26
CA VAL A 166 22.10 21.40 16.67
C VAL A 166 21.27 22.25 17.63
N LYS A 167 21.22 23.56 17.41
CA LYS A 167 20.44 24.48 18.24
C LYS A 167 18.96 24.08 18.30
N ASN A 168 18.35 23.83 17.13
CA ASN A 168 16.95 23.46 17.06
C ASN A 168 16.66 22.11 17.74
N THR A 169 17.58 21.15 17.63
CA THR A 169 17.48 19.85 18.31
C THR A 169 17.61 20.01 19.83
N ILE A 170 18.52 20.86 20.34
CA ILE A 170 18.63 21.17 21.78
C ILE A 170 17.36 21.88 22.27
N ASP A 171 16.83 22.86 21.53
CA ASP A 171 15.55 23.49 21.84
C ASP A 171 14.39 22.49 21.88
N LEU A 172 14.39 21.52 20.97
CA LEU A 172 13.40 20.43 20.97
C LEU A 172 13.56 19.54 22.24
N ILE A 173 14.79 19.16 22.60
CA ILE A 173 15.08 18.39 23.82
C ILE A 173 14.54 19.15 25.04
N ARG A 174 14.83 20.46 25.18
CA ARG A 174 14.36 21.27 26.31
C ARG A 174 12.83 21.39 26.38
N ARG A 175 12.15 21.39 25.25
CA ARG A 175 10.68 21.38 25.23
C ARG A 175 10.10 20.05 25.69
N LEU A 176 10.73 18.92 25.33
CA LEU A 176 10.27 17.59 25.66
C LEU A 176 10.75 17.11 27.05
N GLN A 177 11.88 17.66 27.54
CA GLN A 177 12.51 17.38 28.82
C GLN A 177 12.82 18.72 29.54
N PRO A 178 11.83 19.39 30.13
CA PRO A 178 12.04 20.69 30.78
C PRO A 178 13.07 20.68 31.94
N GLU A 179 13.31 19.51 32.54
CA GLU A 179 14.27 19.28 33.61
C GLU A 179 15.72 19.14 33.15
N VAL A 180 15.99 19.18 31.83
CA VAL A 180 17.35 18.97 31.30
C VAL A 180 18.37 20.00 31.81
N LYS A 181 19.50 19.52 32.34
CA LYS A 181 20.62 20.30 32.87
C LYS A 181 21.92 20.03 32.12
N LYS A 182 21.98 18.96 31.36
CA LYS A 182 23.17 18.49 30.66
C LYS A 182 22.82 17.89 29.31
N ILE A 183 23.65 18.13 28.31
CA ILE A 183 23.60 17.43 27.02
C ILE A 183 24.71 16.40 26.99
N ALA A 184 24.39 15.15 26.72
CA ALA A 184 25.35 14.09 26.44
C ALA A 184 25.43 13.88 24.93
N LEU A 185 26.61 14.01 24.34
CA LEU A 185 26.85 13.77 22.92
C LEU A 185 27.61 12.45 22.74
N ILE A 186 26.97 11.48 22.06
CA ILE A 186 27.63 10.21 21.70
C ILE A 186 28.26 10.37 20.32
N SER A 187 29.57 10.12 20.21
CA SER A 187 30.36 10.46 19.04
C SER A 187 31.52 9.48 18.84
N ASP A 188 32.14 9.48 17.66
CA ASP A 188 33.30 8.64 17.32
C ASP A 188 34.48 9.45 16.76
N ASP A 189 35.49 8.78 16.20
CA ASP A 189 36.72 9.40 15.68
C ASP A 189 36.62 9.86 14.21
N ARG A 190 35.48 9.69 13.54
CA ARG A 190 35.30 10.07 12.12
C ARG A 190 35.18 11.58 11.95
N TYR A 191 35.46 12.08 10.75
CA TYR A 191 35.46 13.52 10.46
C TYR A 191 34.09 14.20 10.71
N ILE A 192 33.01 13.55 10.37
CA ILE A 192 31.64 14.08 10.63
C ILE A 192 31.44 14.26 12.14
N SER A 193 31.88 13.30 12.91
CA SER A 193 31.78 13.36 14.37
C SER A 193 32.67 14.47 14.98
N ALA A 194 33.83 14.76 14.38
CA ALA A 194 34.66 15.91 14.79
C ALA A 194 33.94 17.24 14.54
N MET A 195 33.31 17.39 13.37
CA MET A 195 32.50 18.59 13.02
C MET A 195 31.30 18.76 13.94
N VAL A 196 30.55 17.67 14.23
CA VAL A 196 29.42 17.70 15.15
C VAL A 196 29.84 18.11 16.55
N ARG A 197 30.99 17.58 17.05
CA ARG A 197 31.51 17.97 18.36
C ARG A 197 31.80 19.48 18.42
N GLU A 198 32.48 20.02 17.42
CA GLU A 198 32.79 21.46 17.33
C GLU A 198 31.51 22.29 17.31
N GLU A 199 30.54 21.91 16.50
CA GLU A 199 29.24 22.64 16.37
C GLU A 199 28.44 22.55 17.68
N VAL A 200 28.36 21.38 18.34
CA VAL A 200 27.65 21.24 19.61
C VAL A 200 28.31 22.05 20.69
N CYS A 201 29.66 22.05 20.79
CA CYS A 201 30.40 22.92 21.74
C CYS A 201 30.07 24.40 21.49
N GLY A 202 30.19 24.86 20.25
CA GLY A 202 29.95 26.26 19.92
C GLY A 202 28.50 26.71 20.18
N VAL A 203 27.52 25.85 19.88
CA VAL A 203 26.10 26.13 20.14
C VAL A 203 25.81 26.17 21.65
N LEU A 204 26.36 25.22 22.44
CA LEU A 204 26.17 25.22 23.88
C LEU A 204 26.82 26.45 24.54
N GLU A 205 28.04 26.79 24.17
CA GLU A 205 28.72 27.99 24.71
C GLU A 205 28.00 29.27 24.39
N LYS A 206 27.44 29.40 23.19
CA LYS A 206 26.83 30.62 22.73
C LYS A 206 25.35 30.74 23.11
N ASP A 207 24.56 29.70 22.91
CA ASP A 207 23.09 29.75 22.99
C ASP A 207 22.53 29.11 24.26
N PHE A 208 23.28 28.21 24.92
CA PHE A 208 22.84 27.46 26.12
C PHE A 208 23.93 27.32 27.18
N PRO A 209 24.52 28.44 27.66
CA PRO A 209 25.65 28.41 28.59
C PRO A 209 25.33 27.77 29.97
N GLU A 210 24.03 27.61 30.28
CA GLU A 210 23.55 26.93 31.48
C GLU A 210 23.65 25.40 31.41
N LEU A 211 23.67 24.83 30.18
CA LEU A 211 23.75 23.38 29.98
C LEU A 211 25.19 22.89 29.96
N LYS A 212 25.46 21.85 30.70
CA LYS A 212 26.80 21.19 30.71
C LYS A 212 26.88 20.20 29.55
N LEU A 213 28.04 20.10 28.91
CA LEU A 213 28.33 19.06 27.93
C LEU A 213 28.96 17.85 28.59
N ASP A 214 28.47 16.65 28.29
CA ASP A 214 29.08 15.36 28.59
C ASP A 214 29.44 14.68 27.26
N LEU A 215 30.70 14.67 26.92
CA LEU A 215 31.19 14.18 25.65
C LEU A 215 31.61 12.71 25.78
N LEU A 216 30.81 11.83 25.17
CA LEU A 216 31.03 10.38 25.15
C LEU A 216 31.61 9.96 23.79
N THR A 217 32.92 9.76 23.75
CA THR A 217 33.56 9.42 22.47
C THR A 217 34.16 8.02 22.50
N SER A 218 34.08 7.32 21.38
CA SER A 218 34.79 6.01 21.21
C SER A 218 36.33 6.15 21.20
N ILE A 219 36.83 7.39 21.20
CA ILE A 219 38.25 7.67 21.36
C ILE A 219 38.68 7.44 22.82
N ASP A 220 37.82 7.85 23.76
CA ASP A 220 38.16 7.95 25.19
C ASP A 220 37.62 6.78 26.01
N ILE A 221 36.47 6.19 25.59
CA ILE A 221 35.81 5.13 26.36
C ILE A 221 35.45 3.93 25.49
N SER A 222 35.34 2.76 26.11
CA SER A 222 34.86 1.54 25.47
C SER A 222 33.33 1.55 25.33
N THR A 223 32.80 0.64 24.51
CA THR A 223 31.34 0.47 24.33
C THR A 223 30.65 0.05 25.63
N GLU A 224 31.28 -0.82 26.43
CA GLU A 224 30.77 -1.23 27.73
C GLU A 224 30.66 -0.03 28.68
N LYS A 225 31.70 0.81 28.72
CA LYS A 225 31.70 2.03 29.56
C LYS A 225 30.68 3.05 29.07
N LEU A 226 30.45 3.17 27.76
CA LEU A 226 29.35 3.97 27.20
C LEU A 226 28.00 3.49 27.75
N LEU A 227 27.71 2.19 27.65
CA LEU A 227 26.45 1.61 28.10
C LEU A 227 26.25 1.80 29.62
N ASP A 228 27.28 1.53 30.43
CA ASP A 228 27.23 1.77 31.87
C ASP A 228 26.91 3.23 32.19
N THR A 229 27.51 4.18 31.46
CA THR A 229 27.28 5.60 31.66
C THR A 229 25.84 5.99 31.29
N LEU A 230 25.35 5.50 30.16
CA LEU A 230 24.00 5.79 29.66
C LEU A 230 22.90 5.23 30.59
N MET A 231 23.10 4.03 31.16
CA MET A 231 22.20 3.45 32.16
C MET A 231 22.04 4.29 33.42
N GLY A 232 23.05 5.11 33.72
CA GLY A 232 23.02 6.03 34.85
C GLY A 232 22.34 7.38 34.55
N TYR A 233 21.95 7.64 33.33
CA TYR A 233 21.31 8.90 32.96
C TYR A 233 19.80 8.88 33.22
N SER A 234 19.31 10.00 33.76
CA SER A 234 17.90 10.29 33.95
C SER A 234 17.41 11.31 32.91
N ARG A 235 16.18 11.73 33.01
CA ARG A 235 15.58 12.81 32.19
C ARG A 235 16.24 14.18 32.36
N GLU A 236 17.12 14.36 33.35
CA GLU A 236 17.90 15.58 33.47
C GLU A 236 19.04 15.66 32.42
N VAL A 237 19.24 14.59 31.63
CA VAL A 237 20.25 14.52 30.56
C VAL A 237 19.55 14.39 29.20
N GLY A 238 19.74 15.38 28.33
CA GLY A 238 19.36 15.30 26.91
C GLY A 238 20.46 14.55 26.15
N ILE A 239 20.10 13.40 25.54
CA ILE A 239 21.08 12.55 24.86
C ILE A 239 20.97 12.78 23.36
N ILE A 240 22.09 13.14 22.72
CA ILE A 240 22.22 13.24 21.26
C ILE A 240 23.15 12.14 20.78
N TYR A 241 22.63 11.25 19.96
CA TYR A 241 23.40 10.21 19.28
C TYR A 241 23.78 10.70 17.88
N ASN A 242 25.08 10.83 17.62
CA ASN A 242 25.60 11.11 16.29
C ASN A 242 26.07 9.82 15.61
N SER A 243 26.98 9.10 16.24
CA SER A 243 27.51 7.84 15.73
C SER A 243 28.39 7.15 16.78
N TRP A 244 28.61 5.84 16.60
CA TRP A 244 29.52 5.08 17.43
C TRP A 244 30.25 4.05 16.60
N PHE A 245 31.50 4.32 16.30
CA PHE A 245 32.41 3.44 15.59
C PHE A 245 33.66 3.21 16.41
N VAL A 246 34.03 1.94 16.60
CA VAL A 246 35.25 1.56 17.35
C VAL A 246 36.24 0.95 16.37
N GLY A 247 37.38 1.60 16.22
CA GLY A 247 38.46 1.12 15.34
C GLY A 247 39.08 -0.18 15.83
N LYS A 248 39.67 -0.96 14.94
CA LYS A 248 40.28 -2.29 15.19
C LYS A 248 41.31 -2.33 16.33
N LYS A 249 41.81 -1.18 16.78
CA LYS A 249 42.85 -1.10 17.82
C LYS A 249 42.30 -1.19 19.25
N GLN A 250 40.98 -1.03 19.46
CA GLN A 250 40.40 -0.87 20.80
C GLN A 250 39.44 -1.95 21.24
N SER A 251 39.05 -2.89 20.37
CA SER A 251 37.95 -3.81 20.68
C SER A 251 38.23 -5.25 20.24
N GLU A 252 38.15 -6.17 21.18
CA GLU A 252 38.03 -7.60 20.95
C GLU A 252 36.57 -7.99 20.60
N SER A 253 35.59 -7.10 20.88
CA SER A 253 34.16 -7.30 20.60
C SER A 253 33.69 -6.31 19.54
N HIS A 254 33.24 -6.84 18.40
CA HIS A 254 32.64 -6.06 17.34
C HIS A 254 31.13 -5.93 17.60
N TYR A 255 30.71 -4.83 18.23
CA TYR A 255 29.29 -4.46 18.19
C TYR A 255 28.98 -3.85 16.82
N LEU A 256 28.08 -4.47 16.07
CA LEU A 256 27.51 -3.85 14.89
C LEU A 256 26.69 -2.63 15.33
N SER A 257 26.76 -1.52 14.57
CA SER A 257 26.06 -0.26 14.87
C SER A 257 24.59 -0.48 15.22
N ASP A 258 23.89 -1.26 14.43
CA ASP A 258 22.46 -1.57 14.60
C ASP A 258 22.13 -2.28 15.92
N ASN A 259 23.04 -3.10 16.41
CA ASN A 259 22.86 -3.79 17.69
C ASN A 259 23.04 -2.83 18.86
N LEU A 260 24.01 -1.92 18.76
CA LEU A 260 24.23 -0.90 19.80
C LEU A 260 23.02 0.01 19.95
N GLN A 261 22.44 0.46 18.85
CA GLN A 261 21.23 1.31 18.86
C GLN A 261 20.06 0.62 19.57
N LYS A 262 19.82 -0.67 19.29
CA LYS A 262 18.78 -1.48 19.96
C LYS A 262 19.06 -1.65 21.45
N ILE A 263 20.34 -1.83 21.83
CA ILE A 263 20.75 -1.93 23.24
C ILE A 263 20.49 -0.59 23.94
N ILE A 264 20.92 0.53 23.34
CA ILE A 264 20.67 1.87 23.89
C ILE A 264 19.19 2.08 24.13
N TYR A 265 18.34 1.80 23.14
CA TYR A 265 16.90 1.91 23.27
C TYR A 265 16.31 1.07 24.41
N GLY A 266 16.81 -0.15 24.59
CA GLY A 266 16.28 -1.09 25.59
C GLY A 266 16.71 -0.82 27.03
N PHE A 267 17.80 -0.06 27.24
CA PHE A 267 18.44 0.08 28.58
C PHE A 267 18.58 1.53 29.07
N VAL A 268 18.25 2.54 28.23
CA VAL A 268 18.39 3.95 28.62
C VAL A 268 17.03 4.53 28.94
N ASP A 269 16.89 5.09 30.15
CA ASP A 269 15.59 5.65 30.62
C ASP A 269 15.25 7.04 30.02
N ALA A 270 16.20 7.69 29.36
CA ALA A 270 15.99 9.00 28.74
C ALA A 270 15.81 8.87 27.22
N PRO A 271 14.98 9.74 26.58
CA PRO A 271 14.87 9.78 25.13
C PRO A 271 16.22 10.11 24.48
N VAL A 272 16.56 9.38 23.40
CA VAL A 272 17.79 9.60 22.63
C VAL A 272 17.45 10.28 21.31
N PHE A 273 18.03 11.47 21.08
CA PHE A 273 17.80 12.28 19.89
C PHE A 273 18.90 12.12 18.86
N THR A 274 18.62 12.49 17.60
CA THR A 274 19.58 12.46 16.49
C THR A 274 19.61 13.81 15.76
N LEU A 275 20.70 14.04 15.01
CA LEU A 275 20.86 15.24 14.17
C LEU A 275 20.54 14.98 12.69
N THR A 276 20.27 13.74 12.35
CA THR A 276 19.93 13.29 10.99
C THR A 276 18.85 12.22 11.04
N GLU A 277 18.22 11.91 9.92
CA GLU A 277 17.29 10.79 9.79
C GLU A 277 18.05 9.47 9.89
N MET A 278 18.22 8.97 11.10
CA MET A 278 18.93 7.74 11.41
C MET A 278 17.95 6.77 12.06
N ASP A 279 17.73 5.62 11.44
CA ASP A 279 16.93 4.50 11.98
C ASP A 279 15.58 4.87 12.65
N MET A 280 14.95 5.93 12.16
CA MET A 280 13.67 6.41 12.71
C MET A 280 12.57 5.36 12.62
N GLU A 281 12.65 4.47 11.63
CA GLU A 281 11.67 3.39 11.42
C GLU A 281 11.84 2.24 12.41
N THR A 282 13.03 2.05 12.97
CA THR A 282 13.29 0.99 13.96
C THR A 282 12.80 1.34 15.37
N GLY A 283 12.56 2.61 15.63
CA GLY A 283 12.15 3.11 16.95
C GLY A 283 13.30 3.32 17.93
N ALA A 284 14.55 3.15 17.52
CA ALA A 284 15.71 3.28 18.39
C ALA A 284 15.91 4.71 18.93
N PHE A 285 15.40 5.71 18.22
CA PHE A 285 15.62 7.12 18.59
C PHE A 285 14.30 7.89 18.73
N ALA A 286 14.32 8.91 19.59
CA ALA A 286 13.19 9.81 19.81
C ALA A 286 12.94 10.72 18.59
N GLY A 287 13.99 11.07 17.87
CA GLY A 287 13.93 11.96 16.72
C GLY A 287 14.87 13.15 16.82
N GLY A 288 14.53 14.23 16.11
CA GLY A 288 15.33 15.45 16.07
C GLY A 288 14.76 16.51 15.14
N TYR A 289 15.57 17.52 14.82
CA TYR A 289 15.23 18.54 13.84
C TYR A 289 16.22 18.46 12.69
N PHE A 290 15.78 17.97 11.52
CA PHE A 290 16.64 17.71 10.37
C PHE A 290 15.87 17.72 9.03
N ILE A 291 16.61 17.60 7.93
CA ILE A 291 16.07 17.38 6.59
C ILE A 291 15.94 15.89 6.36
N SER A 292 14.74 15.41 5.96
CA SER A 292 14.57 13.98 5.66
C SER A 292 15.26 13.57 4.36
N ALA A 293 15.68 12.31 4.28
CA ALA A 293 16.30 11.72 3.09
C ALA A 293 15.39 11.82 1.85
N SER A 294 14.08 11.67 2.04
CA SER A 294 13.10 11.85 0.95
C SER A 294 13.05 13.27 0.42
N THR A 295 13.09 14.29 1.31
CA THR A 295 13.14 15.70 0.91
C THR A 295 14.45 16.02 0.20
N PHE A 296 15.57 15.54 0.75
CA PHE A 296 16.88 15.69 0.16
C PHE A 296 16.97 15.05 -1.24
N GLY A 297 16.46 13.84 -1.39
CA GLY A 297 16.43 13.10 -2.66
C GLY A 297 15.70 13.88 -3.77
N LYS A 298 14.57 14.52 -3.46
CA LYS A 298 13.83 15.36 -4.42
C LYS A 298 14.67 16.55 -4.91
N VAL A 299 15.39 17.22 -4.01
CA VAL A 299 16.28 18.34 -4.37
C VAL A 299 17.45 17.87 -5.23
N ALA A 300 18.03 16.71 -4.89
CA ALA A 300 19.12 16.11 -5.67
C ALA A 300 18.66 15.74 -7.09
N VAL A 301 17.52 15.06 -7.22
CA VAL A 301 16.93 14.70 -8.53
C VAL A 301 16.67 15.95 -9.37
N GLN A 302 16.09 17.02 -8.80
CA GLN A 302 15.86 18.27 -9.52
C GLN A 302 17.18 18.91 -10.00
N THR A 303 18.21 18.88 -9.17
CA THR A 303 19.55 19.40 -9.50
C THR A 303 20.20 18.62 -10.66
N ILE A 304 20.16 17.29 -10.58
CA ILE A 304 20.69 16.41 -11.63
C ILE A 304 19.93 16.64 -12.95
N ARG A 305 18.60 16.78 -12.90
CA ARG A 305 17.78 17.05 -14.08
C ARG A 305 18.18 18.36 -14.76
N GLN A 306 18.37 19.46 -14.02
CA GLN A 306 18.84 20.73 -14.58
C GLN A 306 20.18 20.58 -15.32
N ILE A 307 21.09 19.77 -14.78
CA ILE A 307 22.40 19.50 -15.40
C ILE A 307 22.22 18.68 -16.68
N LEU A 308 21.39 17.65 -16.68
CA LEU A 308 21.09 16.84 -17.85
C LEU A 308 20.38 17.63 -18.96
N ASP A 309 19.59 18.63 -18.59
CA ASP A 309 18.94 19.58 -19.50
C ASP A 309 19.93 20.62 -20.10
N GLY A 310 21.22 20.51 -19.75
CA GLY A 310 22.30 21.30 -20.36
C GLY A 310 22.78 22.49 -19.53
N VAL A 311 22.31 22.66 -18.30
CA VAL A 311 22.86 23.70 -17.40
C VAL A 311 24.21 23.21 -16.85
N PRO A 312 25.33 23.93 -17.05
CA PRO A 312 26.62 23.55 -16.46
C PRO A 312 26.48 23.45 -14.93
N ALA A 313 27.02 22.37 -14.33
CA ALA A 313 26.87 22.17 -12.89
C ALA A 313 27.38 23.34 -12.05
N ARG A 314 28.46 23.99 -12.47
CA ARG A 314 29.00 25.23 -11.82
C ARG A 314 28.03 26.42 -11.83
N ASN A 315 27.02 26.44 -12.72
CA ASN A 315 26.03 27.50 -12.82
C ASN A 315 24.73 27.14 -12.04
N VAL A 316 24.62 25.93 -11.56
CA VAL A 316 23.55 25.52 -10.66
C VAL A 316 23.95 25.97 -9.25
N GLU A 317 23.22 26.92 -8.69
CA GLU A 317 23.51 27.44 -7.35
C GLU A 317 23.50 26.31 -6.32
N GLY A 318 24.55 26.27 -5.49
CA GLY A 318 24.63 25.36 -4.35
C GLY A 318 23.49 25.64 -3.36
N ARG A 319 22.82 24.60 -2.89
CA ARG A 319 21.62 24.73 -2.06
C ARG A 319 21.63 23.80 -0.87
N ILE A 320 20.78 24.12 0.09
CA ILE A 320 20.44 23.19 1.18
C ILE A 320 19.49 22.11 0.62
N GLY A 321 19.63 20.89 1.08
CA GLY A 321 18.88 19.71 0.60
C GLY A 321 17.38 19.70 0.91
N GLY A 322 16.83 20.83 1.35
CA GLY A 322 15.40 21.02 1.59
C GLY A 322 15.10 21.76 2.89
N GLU A 323 13.84 21.83 3.26
CA GLU A 323 13.40 22.46 4.51
C GLU A 323 13.50 21.44 5.67
N PRO A 324 14.17 21.81 6.79
CA PRO A 324 14.20 20.97 7.96
C PRO A 324 12.87 20.98 8.70
N LYS A 325 12.54 19.87 9.35
CA LYS A 325 11.34 19.71 10.17
C LYS A 325 11.66 18.96 11.47
N VAL A 326 10.72 19.02 12.41
CA VAL A 326 10.75 18.16 13.58
C VAL A 326 10.26 16.77 13.17
N TYR A 327 11.08 15.78 13.37
CA TYR A 327 10.75 14.35 13.18
C TYR A 327 10.83 13.64 14.52
N LEU A 328 9.75 12.95 14.91
CA LEU A 328 9.66 12.28 16.19
C LEU A 328 9.14 10.86 16.05
N ASN A 329 9.61 9.96 16.88
CA ASN A 329 9.10 8.60 16.94
C ASN A 329 8.03 8.49 18.03
N TYR A 330 6.81 8.16 17.64
CA TYR A 330 5.67 8.08 18.54
C TYR A 330 5.86 7.06 19.66
N HIS A 331 6.29 5.85 19.31
CA HIS A 331 6.51 4.77 20.29
C HIS A 331 7.66 5.05 21.23
N HIS A 332 8.77 5.60 20.73
CA HIS A 332 9.91 5.96 21.55
C HIS A 332 9.54 7.02 22.60
N LEU A 333 8.85 8.07 22.20
CA LEU A 333 8.38 9.11 23.13
C LEU A 333 7.43 8.54 24.18
N GLN A 334 6.47 7.74 23.77
CA GLN A 334 5.52 7.10 24.69
C GLN A 334 6.21 6.16 25.68
N HIS A 335 7.21 5.38 25.22
CA HIS A 335 8.00 4.51 26.07
C HIS A 335 8.72 5.29 27.18
N HIS A 336 9.24 6.46 26.85
CA HIS A 336 9.90 7.35 27.81
C HIS A 336 8.96 8.33 28.53
N GLY A 337 7.63 8.10 28.48
CA GLY A 337 6.63 8.85 29.23
C GLY A 337 6.43 10.30 28.74
N VAL A 338 6.79 10.60 27.50
CA VAL A 338 6.43 11.84 26.80
C VAL A 338 5.15 11.57 26.00
N ASP A 339 4.09 12.36 26.23
CA ASP A 339 2.85 12.20 25.45
C ASP A 339 3.01 12.84 24.05
N PRO A 340 3.05 12.03 22.96
CA PRO A 340 3.19 12.57 21.61
C PRO A 340 2.04 13.49 21.20
N ASN A 341 0.84 13.30 21.76
CA ASN A 341 -0.33 14.11 21.43
C ASN A 341 -0.29 15.53 22.05
N SER A 342 0.57 15.74 23.05
CA SER A 342 0.78 17.05 23.65
C SER A 342 1.67 17.98 22.81
N ILE A 343 2.35 17.43 21.79
CA ILE A 343 3.33 18.16 20.97
C ILE A 343 2.60 18.89 19.85
N THR A 344 2.67 20.21 19.86
CA THR A 344 2.05 21.09 18.88
C THR A 344 3.08 21.61 17.86
N GLY A 345 2.62 21.87 16.62
CA GLY A 345 3.45 22.43 15.56
C GLY A 345 3.54 21.49 14.33
N ASP A 346 4.39 21.87 13.36
CA ASP A 346 4.66 21.03 12.16
C ASP A 346 5.64 19.92 12.52
N VAL A 347 5.10 18.80 13.00
CA VAL A 347 5.85 17.62 13.45
C VAL A 347 5.45 16.42 12.60
N VAL A 348 6.43 15.70 12.11
CA VAL A 348 6.24 14.42 11.41
C VAL A 348 6.52 13.28 12.38
N PHE A 349 5.52 12.43 12.59
CA PHE A 349 5.66 11.28 13.46
C PHE A 349 5.95 10.00 12.69
N TYR A 350 6.97 9.26 13.12
CA TYR A 350 7.24 7.87 12.76
C TYR A 350 6.53 6.92 13.72
N GLN A 351 6.22 5.71 13.25
CA GLN A 351 5.61 4.64 14.04
C GLN A 351 4.33 5.06 14.80
N VAL A 352 3.51 5.88 14.17
CA VAL A 352 2.20 6.20 14.71
C VAL A 352 1.33 4.94 14.73
N PRO A 353 0.74 4.57 15.87
CA PRO A 353 -0.15 3.40 15.91
C PRO A 353 -1.29 3.58 14.91
N PRO A 354 -1.64 2.53 14.14
CA PRO A 354 -2.70 2.62 13.15
C PRO A 354 -4.01 2.98 13.85
N ASN A 355 -4.75 3.94 13.31
CA ASN A 355 -6.07 4.29 13.80
C ASN A 355 -7.06 3.14 13.55
N PHE A 356 -8.23 3.18 14.23
CA PHE A 356 -9.26 2.17 14.11
C PHE A 356 -9.62 1.85 12.66
N TYR A 357 -9.74 2.87 11.81
CA TYR A 357 -10.07 2.68 10.41
C TYR A 357 -8.95 1.95 9.64
N GLN A 358 -7.70 2.33 9.86
CA GLN A 358 -6.55 1.68 9.20
C GLN A 358 -6.41 0.21 9.61
N LEU A 359 -6.66 -0.09 10.91
CA LEU A 359 -6.58 -1.45 11.45
C LEU A 359 -7.71 -2.36 10.92
N TYR A 360 -8.92 -1.80 10.76
CA TYR A 360 -10.12 -2.59 10.44
C TYR A 360 -10.69 -2.31 9.04
N LYS A 361 -10.01 -1.53 8.18
CA LYS A 361 -10.51 -1.13 6.86
C LYS A 361 -10.99 -2.30 6.01
N GLU A 362 -10.29 -3.42 6.01
CA GLU A 362 -10.64 -4.61 5.24
C GLU A 362 -11.92 -5.25 5.78
N TYR A 363 -12.04 -5.37 7.09
CA TYR A 363 -13.26 -5.90 7.74
C TYR A 363 -14.45 -4.97 7.53
N ILE A 364 -14.24 -3.65 7.53
CA ILE A 364 -15.28 -2.66 7.25
C ILE A 364 -15.76 -2.81 5.80
N ILE A 365 -14.85 -2.94 4.84
CA ILE A 365 -15.18 -3.14 3.42
C ILE A 365 -15.95 -4.44 3.22
N ILE A 366 -15.49 -5.56 3.82
CA ILE A 366 -16.17 -6.86 3.76
C ILE A 366 -17.57 -6.76 4.39
N GLY A 367 -17.69 -6.11 5.54
CA GLY A 367 -18.99 -5.89 6.20
C GLY A 367 -19.97 -5.09 5.34
N LEU A 368 -19.51 -4.00 4.72
CA LEU A 368 -20.32 -3.21 3.78
C LEU A 368 -20.75 -4.03 2.56
N ALA A 369 -19.84 -4.78 1.96
CA ALA A 369 -20.14 -5.66 0.83
C ALA A 369 -21.20 -6.71 1.20
N PHE A 370 -21.12 -7.29 2.40
CA PHE A 370 -22.10 -8.24 2.93
C PHE A 370 -23.48 -7.60 3.13
N ILE A 371 -23.54 -6.39 3.68
CA ILE A 371 -24.80 -5.64 3.84
C ILE A 371 -25.45 -5.35 2.47
N ILE A 372 -24.66 -4.94 1.49
CA ILE A 372 -25.15 -4.70 0.12
C ILE A 372 -25.69 -5.99 -0.49
N LEU A 373 -24.99 -7.12 -0.31
CA LEU A 373 -25.43 -8.43 -0.78
C LEU A 373 -26.76 -8.84 -0.16
N LEU A 374 -26.89 -8.69 1.16
CA LEU A 374 -28.14 -8.99 1.87
C LEU A 374 -29.29 -8.08 1.39
N GLY A 375 -29.01 -6.81 1.16
CA GLY A 375 -29.95 -5.86 0.57
C GLY A 375 -30.42 -6.29 -0.83
N ALA A 376 -29.48 -6.69 -1.69
CA ALA A 376 -29.79 -7.19 -3.03
C ALA A 376 -30.66 -8.48 -3.00
N ILE A 377 -30.32 -9.42 -2.10
CA ILE A 377 -31.12 -10.64 -1.88
C ILE A 377 -32.52 -10.27 -1.37
N GLY A 378 -32.63 -9.33 -0.46
CA GLY A 378 -33.91 -8.82 0.05
C GLY A 378 -34.77 -8.22 -1.05
N LEU A 379 -34.22 -7.35 -1.89
CA LEU A 379 -34.88 -6.76 -3.02
C LEU A 379 -35.33 -7.80 -4.07
N MET A 380 -34.46 -8.78 -4.36
CA MET A 380 -34.80 -9.89 -5.26
C MET A 380 -35.96 -10.72 -4.72
N ARG A 381 -35.96 -11.09 -3.44
CA ARG A 381 -37.07 -11.80 -2.80
C ARG A 381 -38.35 -10.99 -2.81
N PHE A 382 -38.27 -9.70 -2.52
CA PHE A 382 -39.42 -8.81 -2.59
C PHE A 382 -40.00 -8.74 -4.00
N HIS A 383 -39.16 -8.60 -5.04
CA HIS A 383 -39.56 -8.59 -6.42
C HIS A 383 -40.26 -9.90 -6.82
N VAL A 384 -39.72 -11.06 -6.48
CA VAL A 384 -40.32 -12.37 -6.73
C VAL A 384 -41.68 -12.51 -6.04
N MET A 385 -41.80 -12.06 -4.79
CA MET A 385 -43.07 -12.06 -4.07
C MET A 385 -44.13 -11.17 -4.78
N CYS A 386 -43.73 -9.99 -5.23
CA CYS A 386 -44.65 -9.11 -5.99
C CYS A 386 -45.11 -9.76 -7.29
N GLN A 387 -44.22 -10.39 -8.06
CA GLN A 387 -44.58 -11.12 -9.29
C GLN A 387 -45.56 -12.28 -8.99
N ARG A 388 -45.29 -13.08 -7.95
CA ARG A 388 -46.19 -14.18 -7.55
C ARG A 388 -47.56 -13.67 -7.13
N ARG A 389 -47.65 -12.52 -6.43
CA ARG A 389 -48.94 -11.90 -6.08
C ARG A 389 -49.71 -11.45 -7.35
N GLN A 390 -49.03 -10.83 -8.29
CA GLN A 390 -49.65 -10.42 -9.56
C GLN A 390 -50.13 -11.61 -10.37
N GLN A 391 -49.35 -12.70 -10.46
CA GLN A 391 -49.77 -13.92 -11.15
C GLN A 391 -51.03 -14.51 -10.52
N ARG A 392 -51.05 -14.67 -9.18
CA ARG A 392 -52.25 -15.18 -8.48
C ARG A 392 -53.46 -14.30 -8.70
N GLN A 393 -53.31 -12.99 -8.73
CA GLN A 393 -54.43 -12.06 -9.05
C GLN A 393 -54.92 -12.24 -10.47
N ARG A 394 -54.03 -12.39 -11.45
CA ARG A 394 -54.40 -12.66 -12.85
C ARG A 394 -55.14 -13.99 -13.02
N GLU A 395 -54.60 -15.05 -12.38
CA GLU A 395 -55.26 -16.37 -12.38
C GLU A 395 -56.67 -16.29 -11.77
N PHE A 396 -56.81 -15.61 -10.65
CA PHE A 396 -58.09 -15.41 -10.00
C PHE A 396 -59.08 -14.61 -10.90
N GLN A 397 -58.60 -13.55 -11.57
CA GLN A 397 -59.41 -12.77 -12.49
C GLN A 397 -59.85 -13.60 -13.71
N LEU A 398 -58.93 -14.39 -14.27
CA LEU A 398 -59.23 -15.27 -15.42
C LEU A 398 -60.29 -16.33 -15.02
N LEU A 399 -60.11 -16.95 -13.87
CA LEU A 399 -61.08 -17.92 -13.36
C LEU A 399 -62.45 -17.28 -13.10
N SER A 400 -62.47 -16.07 -12.56
CA SER A 400 -63.70 -15.30 -12.34
C SER A 400 -64.38 -14.93 -13.63
N GLN A 401 -63.62 -14.49 -14.65
CA GLN A 401 -64.17 -14.19 -15.98
C GLN A 401 -64.71 -15.44 -16.69
N TYR A 402 -63.95 -16.54 -16.66
CA TYR A 402 -64.41 -17.83 -17.18
C TYR A 402 -65.70 -18.25 -16.50
N ARG A 403 -65.80 -18.15 -15.20
CA ARG A 403 -67.01 -18.50 -14.45
C ARG A 403 -68.21 -17.66 -14.87
N LYS A 404 -68.02 -16.33 -14.96
CA LYS A 404 -69.10 -15.44 -15.43
C LYS A 404 -69.56 -15.77 -16.86
N LEU A 405 -68.66 -16.14 -17.76
CA LEU A 405 -68.96 -16.54 -19.10
C LEU A 405 -69.84 -17.82 -19.12
N VAL A 406 -69.40 -18.85 -18.38
CA VAL A 406 -70.13 -20.13 -18.30
C VAL A 406 -71.49 -19.95 -17.65
N ASP A 407 -71.59 -19.17 -16.57
CA ASP A 407 -72.84 -18.94 -15.84
C ASP A 407 -73.85 -18.14 -16.66
N ASN A 408 -73.40 -17.24 -17.56
CA ASN A 408 -74.23 -16.42 -18.40
C ASN A 408 -74.49 -17.03 -19.82
N MET A 409 -74.04 -18.24 -20.10
CA MET A 409 -74.33 -18.90 -21.38
C MET A 409 -75.79 -19.16 -21.49
N PRO A 410 -76.40 -18.85 -22.68
CA PRO A 410 -77.82 -19.11 -22.95
C PRO A 410 -78.09 -20.56 -23.31
N VAL A 411 -77.18 -21.44 -22.91
CA VAL A 411 -77.26 -22.91 -23.11
C VAL A 411 -76.91 -23.60 -21.81
N ILE A 412 -77.50 -24.77 -21.57
CA ILE A 412 -77.13 -25.58 -20.41
C ILE A 412 -75.72 -26.11 -20.61
N TYR A 413 -74.84 -25.77 -19.66
CA TYR A 413 -73.47 -26.22 -19.69
C TYR A 413 -73.23 -27.27 -18.56
N ILE A 414 -72.74 -28.45 -19.01
CA ILE A 414 -72.37 -29.54 -18.08
C ILE A 414 -70.98 -30.01 -18.47
N ARG A 415 -70.03 -29.93 -17.53
CA ARG A 415 -68.78 -30.58 -17.68
C ARG A 415 -68.79 -31.86 -16.87
N LYS A 416 -68.58 -33.01 -17.55
CA LYS A 416 -68.65 -34.35 -16.95
C LYS A 416 -67.32 -35.08 -17.10
N GLN A 417 -67.00 -35.92 -16.14
CA GLN A 417 -65.94 -36.88 -16.24
C GLN A 417 -66.54 -38.28 -16.33
N LEU A 418 -66.31 -38.93 -17.48
CA LEU A 418 -66.86 -40.25 -17.76
C LEU A 418 -66.19 -41.34 -16.87
N ILE A 419 -67.00 -42.32 -16.47
CA ILE A 419 -66.58 -43.54 -15.79
C ILE A 419 -66.81 -44.70 -16.74
N PHE A 420 -65.78 -45.52 -16.96
CA PHE A 420 -65.83 -46.64 -17.89
C PHE A 420 -65.80 -47.97 -17.13
N ASP A 421 -66.44 -49.00 -17.70
CA ASP A 421 -66.28 -50.39 -17.26
C ASP A 421 -64.98 -51.03 -17.79
N GLU A 422 -64.78 -52.31 -17.47
CA GLU A 422 -63.61 -53.08 -17.93
C GLU A 422 -63.60 -53.31 -19.44
N GLU A 423 -64.75 -53.18 -20.09
CA GLU A 423 -64.93 -53.35 -21.53
C GLU A 423 -64.80 -52.01 -22.29
N GLY A 424 -64.57 -50.87 -21.57
CA GLY A 424 -64.43 -49.53 -22.13
C GLY A 424 -65.75 -48.84 -22.42
N ASN A 425 -66.84 -49.35 -21.92
CA ASN A 425 -68.16 -48.69 -22.06
C ASN A 425 -68.34 -47.64 -20.96
N VAL A 426 -68.98 -46.53 -21.29
CA VAL A 426 -69.33 -45.54 -20.28
C VAL A 426 -70.54 -46.07 -19.46
N VAL A 427 -70.23 -46.23 -18.16
CA VAL A 427 -71.23 -46.74 -17.18
C VAL A 427 -71.85 -45.65 -16.33
N ASP A 428 -71.16 -44.56 -16.16
CA ASP A 428 -71.61 -43.45 -15.35
C ASP A 428 -70.74 -42.21 -15.64
N PHE A 429 -70.99 -41.05 -15.03
CA PHE A 429 -70.10 -39.90 -15.05
C PHE A 429 -70.23 -39.07 -13.76
N ILE A 430 -69.17 -38.32 -13.48
CA ILE A 430 -69.16 -37.39 -12.35
C ILE A 430 -69.35 -35.96 -12.92
N PHE A 431 -70.29 -35.22 -12.33
CA PHE A 431 -70.46 -33.80 -12.66
C PHE A 431 -69.21 -33.03 -12.16
N ARG A 432 -68.48 -32.40 -13.07
CA ARG A 432 -67.32 -31.59 -12.70
C ARG A 432 -67.67 -30.11 -12.67
N ASP A 433 -68.64 -29.65 -13.44
CA ASP A 433 -69.12 -28.28 -13.41
C ASP A 433 -70.48 -28.17 -14.15
N VAL A 434 -71.30 -27.21 -13.72
CA VAL A 434 -72.59 -26.85 -14.31
C VAL A 434 -72.79 -25.34 -14.26
N ASN A 435 -73.58 -24.74 -15.15
CA ASN A 435 -73.92 -23.33 -15.13
C ASN A 435 -75.28 -23.03 -14.47
N ASN A 436 -75.58 -21.73 -14.29
CA ASN A 436 -76.83 -21.32 -13.65
C ASN A 436 -78.09 -21.81 -14.40
N LEU A 437 -78.06 -21.83 -15.75
CA LEU A 437 -79.16 -22.34 -16.51
C LEU A 437 -79.45 -23.80 -16.29
N PHE A 438 -78.42 -24.61 -15.97
CA PHE A 438 -78.64 -25.99 -15.52
C PHE A 438 -79.40 -26.03 -14.20
N GLU A 439 -79.05 -25.18 -13.23
CA GLU A 439 -79.79 -25.11 -11.95
C GLU A 439 -81.25 -24.73 -12.13
N GLU A 440 -81.51 -23.76 -13.00
CA GLU A 440 -82.87 -23.29 -13.31
C GLU A 440 -83.69 -24.36 -13.96
N VAL A 441 -83.17 -25.05 -14.98
CA VAL A 441 -83.92 -26.04 -15.71
C VAL A 441 -84.10 -27.34 -14.97
N PHE A 442 -83.13 -27.78 -14.21
CA PHE A 442 -83.17 -29.06 -13.47
C PHE A 442 -83.64 -28.91 -12.02
N HIS A 443 -83.90 -27.71 -11.56
CA HIS A 443 -84.31 -27.39 -10.19
C HIS A 443 -83.32 -28.00 -9.12
N CYS A 444 -82.08 -28.07 -9.50
CA CYS A 444 -81.05 -28.70 -8.72
C CYS A 444 -79.79 -27.80 -8.61
N THR A 445 -79.40 -27.42 -7.40
CA THR A 445 -78.28 -26.51 -7.20
C THR A 445 -76.96 -27.21 -7.50
N ARG A 446 -75.97 -26.45 -7.99
CA ARG A 446 -74.61 -26.92 -8.34
C ARG A 446 -73.93 -27.69 -7.22
N ASP A 447 -74.04 -27.21 -5.99
CA ASP A 447 -73.44 -27.84 -4.81
C ASP A 447 -74.00 -29.24 -4.53
N ARG A 448 -75.21 -29.55 -5.01
CA ARG A 448 -75.82 -30.87 -4.88
C ARG A 448 -75.41 -31.87 -5.95
N VAL A 449 -74.93 -31.41 -7.12
CA VAL A 449 -74.57 -32.28 -8.24
C VAL A 449 -73.06 -32.34 -8.49
N VAL A 450 -72.30 -31.21 -8.37
CA VAL A 450 -70.86 -31.20 -8.63
C VAL A 450 -70.13 -32.11 -7.65
N GLY A 451 -69.29 -32.98 -8.21
CA GLY A 451 -68.53 -33.99 -7.45
C GLY A 451 -69.26 -35.31 -7.25
N LYS A 452 -70.57 -35.39 -7.56
CA LYS A 452 -71.35 -36.63 -7.45
C LYS A 452 -71.44 -37.37 -8.79
N ARG A 453 -71.62 -38.66 -8.72
CA ARG A 453 -71.98 -39.45 -9.89
C ARG A 453 -73.42 -39.15 -10.33
N LEU A 454 -73.71 -39.41 -11.63
CA LEU A 454 -75.04 -39.24 -12.11
C LEU A 454 -76.05 -40.15 -11.38
N SER A 455 -75.63 -41.38 -11.08
CA SER A 455 -76.43 -42.35 -10.30
C SER A 455 -76.73 -41.92 -8.86
N GLU A 456 -75.99 -40.97 -8.33
CA GLU A 456 -76.10 -40.44 -6.94
C GLU A 456 -76.72 -39.03 -6.89
N ALA A 457 -76.82 -38.37 -8.07
CA ALA A 457 -77.31 -37.03 -8.16
C ALA A 457 -78.89 -37.08 -8.19
N ASP A 458 -79.50 -36.22 -7.36
CA ASP A 458 -80.97 -36.08 -7.31
C ASP A 458 -81.44 -35.21 -8.46
N VAL A 459 -81.40 -35.80 -9.65
CA VAL A 459 -81.76 -35.17 -10.94
C VAL A 459 -82.93 -36.00 -11.63
N ASP A 460 -83.86 -35.36 -12.22
CA ASP A 460 -85.01 -36.02 -12.79
C ASP A 460 -84.65 -37.20 -13.71
N ASN A 461 -85.29 -38.38 -13.52
CA ASN A 461 -84.97 -39.62 -14.18
C ASN A 461 -85.20 -39.57 -15.72
N GLN A 462 -86.08 -38.69 -16.24
CA GLN A 462 -86.23 -38.53 -17.67
C GLN A 462 -85.00 -37.97 -18.43
N LEU A 463 -84.10 -37.36 -17.70
CA LEU A 463 -82.81 -36.82 -18.20
C LEU A 463 -81.64 -37.78 -18.20
N LEU A 464 -81.72 -38.84 -17.38
CA LEU A 464 -80.68 -39.80 -17.29
C LEU A 464 -80.33 -40.45 -18.61
N ASP A 465 -81.31 -40.83 -19.41
CA ASP A 465 -81.11 -41.45 -20.73
C ASP A 465 -80.45 -40.51 -21.73
N TYR A 466 -80.79 -39.21 -21.70
CA TYR A 466 -80.19 -38.20 -22.61
C TYR A 466 -78.73 -37.86 -22.17
N MET A 467 -78.44 -37.93 -20.94
CA MET A 467 -77.11 -37.61 -20.43
C MET A 467 -76.11 -38.78 -20.63
N MET A 468 -76.59 -40.03 -20.78
CA MET A 468 -75.80 -41.23 -21.02
C MET A 468 -75.46 -41.48 -22.50
N ASP A 469 -76.00 -40.66 -23.43
CA ASP A 469 -75.76 -40.82 -24.88
C ASP A 469 -74.29 -40.78 -25.25
N LYS A 470 -73.76 -41.81 -25.95
CA LYS A 470 -72.36 -42.05 -26.22
C LYS A 470 -71.79 -41.33 -27.44
N GLU A 471 -72.65 -40.72 -28.25
CA GLU A 471 -72.21 -40.11 -29.50
C GLU A 471 -71.81 -38.65 -29.32
N SER A 472 -70.54 -38.36 -29.38
CA SER A 472 -69.99 -37.01 -29.45
C SER A 472 -70.14 -36.42 -30.82
N GLY A 473 -70.57 -35.17 -30.89
CA GLY A 473 -70.71 -34.39 -32.16
C GLY A 473 -72.07 -34.48 -32.84
N ARG A 474 -73.06 -35.23 -32.34
CA ARG A 474 -74.43 -35.19 -32.79
C ARG A 474 -75.24 -34.19 -32.00
N ILE A 475 -76.03 -33.40 -32.67
CA ILE A 475 -77.09 -32.57 -32.10
C ILE A 475 -78.31 -33.44 -31.91
N THR A 476 -78.73 -33.63 -30.68
CA THR A 476 -79.95 -34.41 -30.39
C THR A 476 -80.90 -33.42 -29.72
N SER A 477 -82.04 -33.20 -30.38
CA SER A 477 -83.11 -32.36 -29.87
C SER A 477 -84.01 -33.14 -28.95
N PHE A 478 -84.40 -32.60 -27.82
CA PHE A 478 -85.31 -33.21 -26.86
C PHE A 478 -86.32 -32.16 -26.34
N VAL A 479 -87.46 -32.64 -25.94
CA VAL A 479 -88.56 -31.82 -25.49
C VAL A 479 -88.89 -32.07 -24.06
N PHE A 480 -88.87 -31.03 -23.25
CA PHE A 480 -89.36 -31.08 -21.90
C PHE A 480 -90.74 -30.48 -21.73
N PRO A 481 -91.70 -31.20 -21.17
CA PRO A 481 -93.00 -30.62 -20.79
C PRO A 481 -92.79 -29.77 -19.50
N GLU A 482 -93.09 -28.48 -19.54
CA GLU A 482 -93.22 -27.61 -18.41
C GLU A 482 -94.60 -27.78 -17.76
N GLU A 483 -94.74 -27.56 -16.44
CA GLU A 483 -95.99 -27.71 -15.65
C GLU A 483 -97.19 -26.87 -16.16
N ASN A 484 -97.06 -26.02 -17.17
CA ASN A 484 -98.14 -25.17 -17.75
C ASN A 484 -98.37 -25.43 -19.20
N ASN A 485 -98.28 -26.63 -19.74
CA ASN A 485 -98.46 -26.99 -21.15
C ASN A 485 -97.57 -26.20 -22.15
N LYS A 486 -96.45 -25.62 -21.74
CA LYS A 486 -95.44 -25.05 -22.61
C LYS A 486 -94.38 -26.07 -22.90
N ILE A 487 -94.11 -26.30 -24.18
CA ILE A 487 -93.08 -27.23 -24.64
C ILE A 487 -91.80 -26.43 -24.88
N ARG A 488 -90.68 -26.81 -24.21
CA ARG A 488 -89.38 -26.25 -24.53
C ARG A 488 -88.57 -27.28 -25.31
N TYR A 489 -87.90 -26.84 -26.37
CA TYR A 489 -87.01 -27.63 -27.15
C TYR A 489 -85.58 -27.34 -26.77
N TYR A 490 -84.78 -28.40 -26.56
CA TYR A 490 -83.39 -28.27 -26.26
C TYR A 490 -82.59 -29.10 -27.24
N ASP A 491 -81.52 -28.50 -27.76
CA ASP A 491 -80.52 -29.17 -28.58
C ASP A 491 -79.31 -29.56 -27.71
N LYS A 492 -78.96 -30.83 -27.75
CA LYS A 492 -77.79 -31.34 -27.05
C LYS A 492 -76.59 -31.41 -28.02
N LEU A 493 -75.50 -30.76 -27.68
CA LEU A 493 -74.25 -30.87 -28.40
C LEU A 493 -73.13 -31.37 -27.41
N SER A 494 -72.52 -32.49 -27.69
CA SER A 494 -71.51 -33.08 -26.88
C SER A 494 -70.14 -32.93 -27.53
N PHE A 495 -69.19 -32.41 -26.79
CA PHE A 495 -67.81 -32.30 -27.23
C PHE A 495 -66.91 -33.06 -26.28
N PRO A 496 -65.89 -33.83 -26.79
CA PRO A 496 -64.86 -34.38 -25.91
C PRO A 496 -64.00 -33.21 -25.42
N SER A 497 -63.77 -33.12 -24.12
CA SER A 497 -62.76 -32.21 -23.58
C SER A 497 -61.42 -32.90 -23.69
N SER A 498 -60.44 -32.27 -24.35
CA SER A 498 -59.05 -32.67 -24.42
C SER A 498 -58.42 -32.74 -23.02
#